data_da90faf145f9c4ad33e5c6c9404a9006
#
_entry.id   da90faf145f9c4ad33e5c6c9404a9006
#
_cell.length_a   1.000
_cell.length_b   1.000
_cell.length_c   1.000
_cell.angle_alpha   90.00
_cell.angle_beta   90.00
_cell.angle_gamma   90.00
#
_symmetry.space_group_name_H-M   'P 1'
#
loop_
_entity.id
_entity.type
_entity.pdbx_description
1 polymer ?
#
loop_
_entity_poly.entity_id
_entity_poly.type
_entity_poly.pdbx_seq_one_letter_code
_entity_poly.pdbx_strand_id
1 'polypeptide(L)'
;MKTLSDAAIAVLAAAEPVAKCRLTRIAAADWAAGRLSGPGHTLPPDRPARPAQPQLLPPKDMPKRAYKGDRGRIGLLHALAHIELNAIDLAWDIISRFPHEDMPKGFYDDWIQVAVDEALHFEMLDKLLANLHAAYGDLPAHDGLWQAAEKTADDLAARLVVVPMTLEARGLDTTPATMERLARNGDTITPPALDVIYHDEIRHVAAGVRWFKHLSVKRGVDGKTEYQRLMAERFPGGLKAPFNHPARAEAGFDQDWYEELARVI
;
A
#
# COMPACT_ATOMS: atom_id res chain seq x y z
N MET A 1 4.34 -6.37 -29.06
CA MET A 1 5.06 -6.81 -27.85
C MET A 1 4.20 -6.39 -26.65
N LYS A 2 4.18 -7.20 -25.61
CA LYS A 2 3.43 -6.89 -24.38
C LYS A 2 4.10 -5.70 -23.67
N THR A 3 3.31 -4.78 -23.18
CA THR A 3 3.79 -3.60 -22.42
C THR A 3 3.70 -3.83 -20.91
N LEU A 4 4.28 -2.94 -20.11
CA LEU A 4 4.16 -3.01 -18.66
C LEU A 4 2.71 -2.79 -18.20
N SER A 5 1.96 -1.86 -18.83
CA SER A 5 0.53 -1.68 -18.52
C SER A 5 -0.31 -2.93 -18.86
N ASP A 6 0.01 -3.67 -19.94
CA ASP A 6 -0.66 -4.96 -20.21
C ASP A 6 -0.38 -5.98 -19.09
N ALA A 7 0.83 -6.00 -18.57
CA ALA A 7 1.20 -6.85 -17.44
C ALA A 7 0.47 -6.45 -16.16
N ALA A 8 0.39 -5.13 -15.88
CA ALA A 8 -0.36 -4.58 -14.75
C ALA A 8 -1.83 -4.99 -14.78
N ILE A 9 -2.48 -4.87 -15.95
CA ILE A 9 -3.87 -5.27 -16.10
C ILE A 9 -4.06 -6.77 -15.87
N ALA A 10 -3.11 -7.60 -16.30
CA ALA A 10 -3.19 -9.04 -16.03
C ALA A 10 -3.12 -9.35 -14.51
N VAL A 11 -2.34 -8.60 -13.74
CA VAL A 11 -2.31 -8.71 -12.27
C VAL A 11 -3.62 -8.20 -11.67
N LEU A 12 -4.10 -7.03 -12.08
CA LEU A 12 -5.35 -6.44 -11.59
C LEU A 12 -6.57 -7.31 -11.89
N ALA A 13 -6.56 -8.03 -13.01
CA ALA A 13 -7.63 -8.95 -13.41
C ALA A 13 -7.58 -10.30 -12.69
N ALA A 14 -6.50 -10.64 -11.99
CA ALA A 14 -6.39 -11.87 -11.23
C ALA A 14 -7.17 -11.75 -9.91
N ALA A 15 -8.23 -12.56 -9.74
CA ALA A 15 -9.03 -12.54 -8.52
C ALA A 15 -8.34 -13.26 -7.36
N GLU A 16 -7.68 -14.39 -7.64
CA GLU A 16 -7.07 -15.24 -6.61
C GLU A 16 -5.74 -14.66 -6.13
N PRO A 17 -5.54 -14.50 -4.80
CA PRO A 17 -4.33 -13.91 -4.23
C PRO A 17 -3.03 -14.59 -4.69
N VAL A 18 -2.98 -15.91 -4.71
CA VAL A 18 -1.81 -16.67 -5.17
C VAL A 18 -1.50 -16.39 -6.65
N ALA A 19 -2.53 -16.27 -7.49
CA ALA A 19 -2.36 -15.93 -8.91
C ALA A 19 -1.84 -14.49 -9.06
N LYS A 20 -2.35 -13.55 -8.25
CA LYS A 20 -1.91 -12.15 -8.23
C LYS A 20 -0.44 -12.03 -7.85
N CYS A 21 0.00 -12.65 -6.76
CA CYS A 21 1.41 -12.69 -6.33
C CYS A 21 2.32 -13.31 -7.41
N ARG A 22 1.90 -14.43 -8.00
CA ARG A 22 2.66 -15.09 -9.09
C ARG A 22 2.80 -14.20 -10.32
N LEU A 23 1.73 -13.56 -10.76
CA LEU A 23 1.75 -12.67 -11.94
C LEU A 23 2.59 -11.43 -11.67
N THR A 24 2.58 -10.88 -10.45
CA THR A 24 3.46 -9.79 -10.02
C THR A 24 4.93 -10.15 -10.23
N ARG A 25 5.37 -11.33 -9.76
CA ARG A 25 6.77 -11.76 -9.94
C ARG A 25 7.13 -12.00 -11.40
N ILE A 26 6.21 -12.56 -12.20
CA ILE A 26 6.43 -12.74 -13.64
C ILE A 26 6.60 -11.38 -14.32
N ALA A 27 5.71 -10.43 -14.06
CA ALA A 27 5.77 -9.10 -14.65
C ALA A 27 7.07 -8.35 -14.25
N ALA A 28 7.47 -8.44 -12.98
CA ALA A 28 8.73 -7.87 -12.49
C ALA A 28 9.95 -8.49 -13.20
N ALA A 29 10.01 -9.82 -13.32
CA ALA A 29 11.07 -10.52 -14.03
C ALA A 29 11.10 -10.20 -15.53
N ASP A 30 9.92 -10.04 -16.17
CA ASP A 30 9.81 -9.65 -17.58
C ASP A 30 10.29 -8.22 -17.82
N TRP A 31 9.96 -7.30 -16.90
CA TRP A 31 10.44 -5.92 -16.95
C TRP A 31 11.96 -5.83 -16.77
N ALA A 32 12.50 -6.46 -15.74
CA ALA A 32 13.94 -6.49 -15.47
C ALA A 32 14.75 -7.08 -16.62
N ALA A 33 14.19 -8.06 -17.33
CA ALA A 33 14.83 -8.71 -18.47
C ALA A 33 14.60 -7.98 -19.82
N GLY A 34 13.92 -6.83 -19.82
CA GLY A 34 13.62 -6.08 -21.05
C GLY A 34 12.64 -6.80 -22.00
N ARG A 35 11.84 -7.75 -21.51
CA ARG A 35 10.84 -8.48 -22.32
C ARG A 35 9.53 -7.71 -22.52
N LEU A 36 9.33 -6.62 -21.76
CA LEU A 36 8.23 -5.69 -21.94
C LEU A 36 8.70 -4.46 -22.73
N SER A 37 7.89 -3.98 -23.67
CA SER A 37 8.28 -2.95 -24.64
C SER A 37 8.17 -1.50 -24.12
N GLY A 38 8.11 -1.30 -22.81
CA GLY A 38 7.96 0.01 -22.16
C GLY A 38 6.69 0.09 -21.31
N PRO A 39 6.37 1.29 -20.77
CA PRO A 39 5.23 1.44 -19.86
C PRO A 39 3.89 1.08 -20.51
N GLY A 40 3.67 1.50 -21.77
CA GLY A 40 2.39 1.31 -22.45
C GLY A 40 1.33 2.34 -22.04
N HIS A 41 0.12 2.19 -22.62
CA HIS A 41 -0.99 3.12 -22.40
C HIS A 41 -2.33 2.41 -22.16
N THR A 42 -2.32 1.11 -21.91
CA THR A 42 -3.54 0.36 -21.62
C THR A 42 -4.01 0.74 -20.22
N LEU A 43 -5.22 1.29 -20.13
CA LEU A 43 -5.78 1.74 -18.86
C LEU A 43 -6.26 0.56 -18.01
N PRO A 44 -6.09 0.63 -16.68
CA PRO A 44 -6.58 -0.38 -15.77
C PRO A 44 -8.11 -0.31 -15.65
N PRO A 45 -8.75 -1.40 -15.17
CA PRO A 45 -10.16 -1.38 -14.81
C PRO A 45 -10.42 -0.39 -13.67
N ASP A 46 -11.69 0.02 -13.50
CA ASP A 46 -12.09 0.88 -12.37
C ASP A 46 -11.83 0.20 -11.02
N ARG A 47 -11.94 -1.11 -10.97
CA ARG A 47 -11.66 -1.93 -9.79
C ARG A 47 -10.89 -3.20 -10.14
N PRO A 48 -9.93 -3.63 -9.29
CA PRO A 48 -9.27 -4.90 -9.49
C PRO A 48 -10.24 -6.06 -9.23
N ALA A 49 -9.97 -7.19 -9.85
CA ALA A 49 -10.66 -8.42 -9.52
C ALA A 49 -10.31 -8.86 -8.08
N ARG A 50 -11.29 -9.41 -7.37
CA ARG A 50 -11.19 -9.84 -5.98
C ARG A 50 -11.72 -11.27 -5.84
N PRO A 51 -11.19 -12.05 -4.88
CA PRO A 51 -11.80 -13.32 -4.53
C PRO A 51 -13.19 -13.10 -3.92
N ALA A 52 -14.03 -14.14 -3.92
CA ALA A 52 -15.37 -14.07 -3.34
C ALA A 52 -15.36 -13.77 -1.82
N GLN A 53 -14.28 -14.12 -1.15
CA GLN A 53 -14.01 -13.81 0.24
C GLN A 53 -12.66 -13.10 0.35
N PRO A 54 -12.50 -12.16 1.30
CA PRO A 54 -13.41 -11.77 2.39
C PRO A 54 -14.62 -10.96 1.90
N GLN A 55 -15.73 -11.07 2.63
CA GLN A 55 -16.85 -10.14 2.48
C GLN A 55 -16.37 -8.72 2.82
N LEU A 56 -16.63 -7.75 1.93
CA LEU A 56 -16.31 -6.35 2.18
C LEU A 56 -17.47 -5.65 2.87
N LEU A 57 -17.20 -5.09 4.04
CA LEU A 57 -18.19 -4.36 4.85
C LEU A 57 -17.83 -2.87 4.94
N PRO A 58 -18.79 -1.99 5.10
CA PRO A 58 -18.54 -0.61 5.50
C PRO A 58 -17.76 -0.56 6.82
N PRO A 59 -16.87 0.42 7.05
CA PRO A 59 -16.09 0.51 8.29
C PRO A 59 -16.92 0.50 9.58
N LYS A 60 -18.14 1.09 9.55
CA LYS A 60 -19.06 1.12 10.69
C LYS A 60 -19.64 -0.26 11.05
N ASP A 61 -19.68 -1.18 10.10
CA ASP A 61 -20.26 -2.52 10.25
C ASP A 61 -19.19 -3.59 10.51
N MET A 62 -17.91 -3.17 10.56
CA MET A 62 -16.80 -4.07 10.88
C MET A 62 -16.92 -4.60 12.31
N PRO A 63 -16.73 -5.91 12.54
CA PRO A 63 -16.77 -6.48 13.87
C PRO A 63 -15.69 -5.88 14.77
N LYS A 64 -16.03 -5.68 16.05
CA LYS A 64 -15.06 -5.22 17.04
C LYS A 64 -13.92 -6.23 17.14
N ARG A 65 -12.70 -5.77 16.98
CA ARG A 65 -11.50 -6.63 17.07
C ARG A 65 -11.32 -7.17 18.48
N ALA A 66 -11.08 -8.47 18.61
CA ALA A 66 -10.49 -9.02 19.83
C ALA A 66 -9.04 -8.52 19.94
N TYR A 67 -8.57 -8.25 21.16
CA TYR A 67 -7.22 -7.71 21.37
C TYR A 67 -6.26 -8.72 22.03
N LYS A 68 -6.75 -9.93 22.41
CA LYS A 68 -5.97 -10.92 23.14
C LYS A 68 -6.14 -12.32 22.55
N GLY A 69 -5.13 -13.16 22.78
CA GLY A 69 -5.10 -14.55 22.37
C GLY A 69 -5.10 -14.76 20.86
N ASP A 70 -5.24 -16.01 20.43
CA ASP A 70 -5.18 -16.39 19.01
C ASP A 70 -6.24 -15.69 18.16
N ARG A 71 -7.44 -15.52 18.67
CA ARG A 71 -8.51 -14.79 17.97
C ARG A 71 -8.13 -13.33 17.67
N GLY A 72 -7.45 -12.67 18.61
CA GLY A 72 -6.95 -11.29 18.40
C GLY A 72 -5.82 -11.25 17.38
N ARG A 73 -4.91 -12.24 17.42
CA ARG A 73 -3.81 -12.39 16.48
C ARG A 73 -4.32 -12.70 15.07
N ILE A 74 -5.24 -13.64 14.93
CA ILE A 74 -5.89 -13.93 13.63
C ILE A 74 -6.55 -12.68 13.06
N GLY A 75 -7.32 -11.92 13.86
CA GLY A 75 -7.96 -10.68 13.40
C GLY A 75 -6.97 -9.61 12.95
N LEU A 76 -5.81 -9.51 13.60
CA LEU A 76 -4.74 -8.60 13.18
C LEU A 76 -4.10 -9.05 11.87
N LEU A 77 -3.63 -10.31 11.81
CA LEU A 77 -2.96 -10.87 10.64
C LEU A 77 -3.85 -10.84 9.41
N HIS A 78 -5.14 -11.19 9.56
CA HIS A 78 -6.11 -11.13 8.47
C HIS A 78 -6.30 -9.70 7.93
N ALA A 79 -6.39 -8.71 8.84
CA ALA A 79 -6.53 -7.32 8.44
C ALA A 79 -5.27 -6.79 7.72
N LEU A 80 -4.08 -7.17 8.20
CA LEU A 80 -2.83 -6.83 7.53
C LEU A 80 -2.73 -7.53 6.17
N ALA A 81 -2.99 -8.83 6.08
CA ALA A 81 -3.00 -9.55 4.80
C ALA A 81 -3.96 -8.91 3.78
N HIS A 82 -5.10 -8.38 4.24
CA HIS A 82 -5.99 -7.63 3.37
C HIS A 82 -5.39 -6.30 2.89
N ILE A 83 -4.64 -5.61 3.73
CA ILE A 83 -3.92 -4.38 3.36
C ILE A 83 -2.87 -4.70 2.30
N GLU A 84 -2.01 -5.69 2.53
CA GLU A 84 -0.93 -6.06 1.60
C GLU A 84 -1.48 -6.51 0.23
N LEU A 85 -2.55 -7.33 0.23
CA LEU A 85 -3.18 -7.73 -1.04
C LEU A 85 -3.75 -6.53 -1.82
N ASN A 86 -4.29 -5.53 -1.12
CA ASN A 86 -4.72 -4.28 -1.75
C ASN A 86 -3.53 -3.44 -2.24
N ALA A 87 -2.43 -3.42 -1.50
CA ALA A 87 -1.24 -2.67 -1.85
C ALA A 87 -0.59 -3.21 -3.15
N ILE A 88 -0.63 -4.53 -3.40
CA ILE A 88 -0.28 -5.09 -4.71
C ILE A 88 -1.12 -4.43 -5.82
N ASP A 89 -2.43 -4.36 -5.66
CA ASP A 89 -3.32 -3.74 -6.65
C ASP A 89 -3.04 -2.26 -6.82
N LEU A 90 -2.78 -1.53 -5.72
CA LEU A 90 -2.49 -0.10 -5.74
C LEU A 90 -1.19 0.20 -6.49
N ALA A 91 -0.15 -0.59 -6.30
CA ALA A 91 1.12 -0.43 -7.01
C ALA A 91 0.97 -0.68 -8.51
N TRP A 92 0.25 -1.73 -8.93
CA TRP A 92 -0.01 -1.99 -10.34
C TRP A 92 -0.98 -0.98 -10.97
N ASP A 93 -1.92 -0.44 -10.19
CA ASP A 93 -2.80 0.63 -10.62
C ASP A 93 -2.01 1.92 -10.90
N ILE A 94 -1.11 2.32 -10.00
CA ILE A 94 -0.22 3.48 -10.21
C ILE A 94 0.59 3.34 -11.50
N ILE A 95 1.13 2.16 -11.79
CA ILE A 95 1.91 1.88 -13.00
C ILE A 95 1.11 2.11 -14.29
N SER A 96 -0.19 1.79 -14.29
CA SER A 96 -1.00 1.77 -15.51
C SER A 96 -2.02 2.91 -15.64
N ARG A 97 -2.40 3.56 -14.55
CA ARG A 97 -3.48 4.56 -14.55
C ARG A 97 -3.09 5.93 -15.09
N PHE A 98 -1.82 6.30 -14.99
CA PHE A 98 -1.36 7.65 -15.30
C PHE A 98 -0.38 7.69 -16.49
N PRO A 99 -0.71 7.11 -17.65
CA PRO A 99 0.22 7.01 -18.78
C PRO A 99 0.56 8.38 -19.41
N HIS A 100 -0.25 9.41 -19.13
CA HIS A 100 -0.07 10.77 -19.61
C HIS A 100 0.96 11.57 -18.80
N GLU A 101 1.38 11.08 -17.63
CA GLU A 101 2.33 11.78 -16.77
C GLU A 101 3.79 11.69 -17.27
N ASP A 102 4.07 10.80 -18.23
CA ASP A 102 5.41 10.62 -18.83
C ASP A 102 6.50 10.52 -17.76
N MET A 103 6.36 9.52 -16.90
CA MET A 103 7.28 9.29 -15.78
C MET A 103 8.54 8.57 -16.26
N PRO A 104 9.71 8.87 -15.66
CA PRO A 104 10.95 8.20 -16.02
C PRO A 104 10.94 6.72 -15.60
N LYS A 105 11.82 5.89 -16.22
CA LYS A 105 11.92 4.45 -15.97
C LYS A 105 11.99 4.11 -14.47
N GLY A 106 12.74 4.90 -13.68
CA GLY A 106 12.87 4.68 -12.24
C GLY A 106 11.55 4.71 -11.47
N PHE A 107 10.55 5.44 -11.95
CA PHE A 107 9.20 5.41 -11.38
C PHE A 107 8.59 4.01 -11.46
N TYR A 108 8.67 3.40 -12.62
CA TYR A 108 8.15 2.05 -12.85
C TYR A 108 8.97 1.00 -12.09
N ASP A 109 10.29 1.18 -12.04
CA ASP A 109 11.18 0.28 -11.28
C ASP A 109 10.80 0.27 -9.79
N ASP A 110 10.57 1.44 -9.18
CA ASP A 110 10.19 1.56 -7.78
C ASP A 110 8.81 0.92 -7.51
N TRP A 111 7.79 1.23 -8.32
CA TRP A 111 6.45 0.68 -8.07
C TRP A 111 6.33 -0.81 -8.37
N ILE A 112 7.15 -1.35 -9.29
CA ILE A 112 7.26 -2.80 -9.48
C ILE A 112 7.90 -3.44 -8.24
N GLN A 113 8.94 -2.82 -7.67
CA GLN A 113 9.56 -3.33 -6.44
C GLN A 113 8.57 -3.31 -5.27
N VAL A 114 7.84 -2.22 -5.08
CA VAL A 114 6.74 -2.15 -4.10
C VAL A 114 5.76 -3.33 -4.30
N ALA A 115 5.27 -3.54 -5.52
CA ALA A 115 4.35 -4.65 -5.79
C ALA A 115 4.94 -6.04 -5.45
N VAL A 116 6.24 -6.24 -5.65
CA VAL A 116 6.94 -7.49 -5.32
C VAL A 116 7.05 -7.67 -3.80
N ASP A 117 7.41 -6.61 -3.08
CA ASP A 117 7.49 -6.61 -1.62
C ASP A 117 6.11 -6.89 -1.01
N GLU A 118 5.04 -6.24 -1.50
CA GLU A 118 3.67 -6.46 -1.04
C GLU A 118 3.16 -7.88 -1.29
N ALA A 119 3.57 -8.49 -2.42
CA ALA A 119 3.27 -9.89 -2.69
C ALA A 119 3.98 -10.83 -1.69
N LEU A 120 5.20 -10.51 -1.28
CA LEU A 120 5.93 -11.23 -0.23
C LEU A 120 5.27 -11.05 1.13
N HIS A 121 4.90 -9.81 1.49
CA HIS A 121 4.22 -9.48 2.74
C HIS A 121 2.90 -10.25 2.89
N PHE A 122 2.07 -10.23 1.83
CA PHE A 122 0.84 -11.01 1.83
C PHE A 122 1.09 -12.49 2.09
N GLU A 123 2.04 -13.12 1.39
CA GLU A 123 2.35 -14.56 1.56
C GLU A 123 2.90 -14.87 2.94
N MET A 124 3.70 -13.97 3.53
CA MET A 124 4.20 -14.12 4.90
C MET A 124 3.03 -14.12 5.91
N LEU A 125 2.10 -13.19 5.77
CA LEU A 125 0.94 -13.07 6.66
C LEU A 125 -0.05 -14.21 6.47
N ASP A 126 -0.29 -14.65 5.24
CA ASP A 126 -1.14 -15.81 4.94
C ASP A 126 -0.57 -17.11 5.55
N LYS A 127 0.74 -17.29 5.48
CA LYS A 127 1.43 -18.39 6.17
C LYS A 127 1.28 -18.33 7.70
N LEU A 128 1.34 -17.12 8.29
CA LEU A 128 1.11 -16.95 9.73
C LEU A 128 -0.34 -17.25 10.10
N LEU A 129 -1.31 -16.92 9.27
CA LEU A 129 -2.71 -17.30 9.45
C LEU A 129 -2.87 -18.82 9.41
N ALA A 130 -2.26 -19.48 8.43
CA ALA A 130 -2.30 -20.95 8.31
C ALA A 130 -1.73 -21.66 9.56
N ASN A 131 -0.67 -21.14 10.17
CA ASN A 131 -0.11 -21.65 11.43
C ASN A 131 -1.08 -21.52 12.62
N LEU A 132 -2.07 -20.65 12.50
CA LEU A 132 -3.16 -20.47 13.48
C LEU A 132 -4.46 -21.17 13.06
N HIS A 133 -4.39 -22.08 12.07
CA HIS A 133 -5.54 -22.77 11.48
C HIS A 133 -6.63 -21.82 10.97
N ALA A 134 -6.21 -20.67 10.42
CA ALA A 134 -7.04 -19.66 9.78
C ALA A 134 -6.53 -19.38 8.36
N ALA A 135 -7.37 -18.77 7.52
CA ALA A 135 -7.04 -18.40 6.16
C ALA A 135 -7.45 -16.96 5.86
N TYR A 136 -6.78 -16.36 4.87
CA TYR A 136 -7.28 -15.10 4.31
C TYR A 136 -8.67 -15.34 3.67
N GLY A 137 -9.64 -14.52 4.07
CA GLY A 137 -11.04 -14.67 3.67
C GLY A 137 -11.96 -15.12 4.80
N ASP A 138 -11.45 -15.69 5.89
CA ASP A 138 -12.27 -16.18 7.01
C ASP A 138 -12.97 -15.06 7.80
N LEU A 139 -12.44 -13.85 7.75
CA LEU A 139 -13.00 -12.68 8.43
C LEU A 139 -13.39 -11.61 7.42
N PRO A 140 -14.39 -10.76 7.71
CA PRO A 140 -14.72 -9.64 6.85
C PRO A 140 -13.58 -8.61 6.82
N ALA A 141 -13.54 -7.83 5.73
CA ALA A 141 -12.61 -6.74 5.52
C ALA A 141 -13.36 -5.47 5.07
N HIS A 142 -12.65 -4.36 4.89
CA HIS A 142 -13.25 -3.12 4.37
C HIS A 142 -12.47 -2.60 3.17
N ASP A 143 -13.15 -1.89 2.29
CA ASP A 143 -12.64 -1.44 0.99
C ASP A 143 -11.95 -0.06 1.04
N GLY A 144 -11.56 0.39 2.22
CA GLY A 144 -11.08 1.77 2.43
C GLY A 144 -9.87 2.18 1.61
N LEU A 145 -8.94 1.25 1.36
CA LEU A 145 -7.75 1.51 0.54
C LEU A 145 -8.13 1.72 -0.93
N TRP A 146 -9.00 0.86 -1.48
CA TRP A 146 -9.42 1.02 -2.86
C TRP A 146 -10.31 2.27 -3.06
N GLN A 147 -11.17 2.58 -2.09
CA GLN A 147 -11.96 3.83 -2.11
C GLN A 147 -11.05 5.09 -2.12
N ALA A 148 -9.90 5.04 -1.47
CA ALA A 148 -8.91 6.12 -1.55
C ALA A 148 -8.29 6.20 -2.96
N ALA A 149 -8.02 5.05 -3.58
CA ALA A 149 -7.55 4.98 -4.96
C ALA A 149 -8.58 5.56 -5.96
N GLU A 150 -9.84 5.22 -5.82
CA GLU A 150 -10.93 5.76 -6.64
C GLU A 150 -11.01 7.30 -6.56
N LYS A 151 -10.88 7.85 -5.36
CA LYS A 151 -10.90 9.30 -5.12
C LYS A 151 -9.69 10.06 -5.67
N THR A 152 -8.65 9.35 -6.06
CA THR A 152 -7.39 9.91 -6.59
C THR A 152 -7.07 9.39 -7.99
N ALA A 153 -8.06 8.81 -8.68
CA ALA A 153 -7.86 8.20 -9.99
C ALA A 153 -7.58 9.22 -11.12
N ASP A 154 -7.86 10.47 -10.88
CA ASP A 154 -7.72 11.59 -11.82
C ASP A 154 -6.38 12.32 -11.75
N ASP A 155 -5.59 12.14 -10.65
CA ASP A 155 -4.34 12.88 -10.44
C ASP A 155 -3.28 12.01 -9.73
N LEU A 156 -2.15 11.77 -10.39
CA LEU A 156 -1.03 11.01 -9.82
C LEU A 156 -0.47 11.67 -8.55
N ALA A 157 -0.38 12.99 -8.48
CA ALA A 157 0.11 13.67 -7.28
C ALA A 157 -0.84 13.42 -6.09
N ALA A 158 -2.15 13.50 -6.30
CA ALA A 158 -3.14 13.16 -5.28
C ALA A 158 -3.04 11.69 -4.86
N ARG A 159 -2.82 10.76 -5.80
CA ARG A 159 -2.59 9.33 -5.52
C ARG A 159 -1.38 9.13 -4.62
N LEU A 160 -0.24 9.76 -4.93
CA LEU A 160 0.99 9.65 -4.15
C LEU A 160 0.83 10.24 -2.74
N VAL A 161 0.13 11.37 -2.62
CA VAL A 161 -0.16 12.01 -1.31
C VAL A 161 -1.05 11.12 -0.46
N VAL A 162 -2.13 10.58 -1.00
CA VAL A 162 -3.13 9.85 -0.21
C VAL A 162 -2.68 8.41 0.08
N VAL A 163 -2.14 7.69 -0.89
CA VAL A 163 -1.82 6.27 -0.72
C VAL A 163 -0.47 6.10 0.00
N PRO A 164 0.71 6.26 -0.61
CA PRO A 164 1.98 5.97 0.08
C PRO A 164 2.29 6.97 1.19
N MET A 165 2.11 8.29 0.95
CA MET A 165 2.51 9.30 1.92
C MET A 165 1.54 9.47 3.10
N THR A 166 0.33 8.89 3.04
CA THR A 166 -0.66 8.96 4.12
C THR A 166 -1.05 7.60 4.66
N LEU A 167 -1.58 6.71 3.81
CA LEU A 167 -2.12 5.43 4.27
C LEU A 167 -1.02 4.42 4.63
N GLU A 168 0.02 4.26 3.79
CA GLU A 168 1.18 3.40 4.08
C GLU A 168 2.06 4.03 5.18
N ALA A 169 2.30 5.35 5.13
CA ALA A 169 3.01 6.05 6.20
C ALA A 169 2.38 5.87 7.60
N ARG A 170 1.08 5.57 7.69
CA ARG A 170 0.45 5.18 8.94
C ARG A 170 0.98 3.85 9.48
N GLY A 171 1.41 2.95 8.62
CA GLY A 171 2.14 1.72 9.00
C GLY A 171 3.40 2.04 9.78
N LEU A 172 4.20 3.01 9.33
CA LEU A 172 5.42 3.45 10.03
C LEU A 172 5.13 3.92 11.46
N ASP A 173 3.99 4.58 11.67
CA ASP A 173 3.62 5.12 12.98
C ASP A 173 3.13 4.04 13.95
N THR A 174 2.49 2.98 13.47
CA THR A 174 1.73 2.04 14.31
C THR A 174 2.37 0.67 14.49
N THR A 175 3.21 0.25 13.54
CA THR A 175 3.81 -1.09 13.54
C THR A 175 4.76 -1.30 14.73
N PRO A 176 5.65 -0.36 15.12
CA PRO A 176 6.54 -0.57 16.26
C PRO A 176 5.77 -0.87 17.57
N ALA A 177 4.78 -0.06 17.89
CA ALA A 177 3.95 -0.27 19.09
C ALA A 177 3.13 -1.58 19.01
N THR A 178 2.76 -2.01 17.80
CA THR A 178 2.07 -3.29 17.58
C THR A 178 3.01 -4.46 17.84
N MET A 179 4.24 -4.42 17.34
CA MET A 179 5.27 -5.46 17.59
C MET A 179 5.58 -5.58 19.09
N GLU A 180 5.79 -4.46 19.79
CA GLU A 180 6.02 -4.47 21.24
C GLU A 180 4.87 -5.09 22.01
N ARG A 181 3.63 -4.76 21.63
CA ARG A 181 2.43 -5.32 22.27
C ARG A 181 2.33 -6.82 22.05
N LEU A 182 2.61 -7.31 20.84
CA LEU A 182 2.61 -8.74 20.52
C LEU A 182 3.68 -9.48 21.33
N ALA A 183 4.91 -8.97 21.36
CA ALA A 183 6.01 -9.53 22.13
C ALA A 183 5.68 -9.61 23.65
N ARG A 184 5.14 -8.53 24.22
CA ARG A 184 4.69 -8.51 25.63
C ARG A 184 3.58 -9.54 25.92
N ASN A 185 2.80 -9.91 24.91
CA ASN A 185 1.77 -10.96 25.03
C ASN A 185 2.30 -12.37 24.71
N GLY A 186 3.63 -12.53 24.56
CA GLY A 186 4.28 -13.82 24.32
C GLY A 186 4.30 -14.27 22.85
N ASP A 187 3.92 -13.42 21.90
CA ASP A 187 4.04 -13.73 20.49
C ASP A 187 5.47 -13.48 20.02
N THR A 188 6.19 -14.55 19.71
CA THR A 188 7.59 -14.51 19.22
C THR A 188 7.70 -14.70 17.71
N ILE A 189 6.59 -14.96 17.02
CA ILE A 189 6.55 -15.34 15.61
C ILE A 189 6.09 -14.17 14.73
N THR A 190 5.04 -13.49 15.15
CA THR A 190 4.48 -12.36 14.38
C THR A 190 5.40 -11.13 14.33
N PRO A 191 6.04 -10.68 15.43
CA PRO A 191 6.88 -9.48 15.40
C PRO A 191 8.01 -9.53 14.37
N PRO A 192 8.78 -10.62 14.19
CA PRO A 192 9.81 -10.68 13.14
C PRO A 192 9.28 -10.48 11.71
N ALA A 193 8.06 -10.98 11.42
CA ALA A 193 7.44 -10.76 10.13
C ALA A 193 7.01 -9.30 9.93
N LEU A 194 6.45 -8.68 10.98
CA LEU A 194 6.11 -7.27 10.95
C LEU A 194 7.32 -6.35 10.87
N ASP A 195 8.47 -6.78 11.37
CA ASP A 195 9.74 -6.04 11.27
C ASP A 195 10.23 -5.97 9.83
N VAL A 196 10.13 -7.07 9.07
CA VAL A 196 10.42 -7.09 7.63
C VAL A 196 9.50 -6.11 6.90
N ILE A 197 8.18 -6.23 7.08
CA ILE A 197 7.19 -5.33 6.49
C ILE A 197 7.52 -3.87 6.84
N TYR A 198 7.77 -3.57 8.10
CA TYR A 198 8.07 -2.21 8.56
C TYR A 198 9.26 -1.56 7.83
N HIS A 199 10.36 -2.31 7.64
CA HIS A 199 11.52 -1.77 6.93
C HIS A 199 11.27 -1.58 5.43
N ASP A 200 10.48 -2.45 4.82
CA ASP A 200 10.07 -2.31 3.43
C ASP A 200 9.14 -1.11 3.25
N GLU A 201 8.20 -0.88 4.19
CA GLU A 201 7.30 0.27 4.19
C GLU A 201 8.02 1.63 4.22
N ILE A 202 9.19 1.72 4.88
CA ILE A 202 10.02 2.94 4.81
C ILE A 202 10.41 3.22 3.35
N ARG A 203 10.75 2.19 2.58
CA ARG A 203 11.12 2.32 1.16
C ARG A 203 9.90 2.66 0.28
N HIS A 204 8.74 2.09 0.59
CA HIS A 204 7.49 2.38 -0.12
C HIS A 204 7.06 3.83 0.07
N VAL A 205 7.07 4.32 1.29
CA VAL A 205 6.83 5.75 1.59
C VAL A 205 7.88 6.64 0.92
N ALA A 206 9.17 6.23 0.92
CA ALA A 206 10.24 6.96 0.27
C ALA A 206 10.02 7.05 -1.26
N ALA A 207 9.50 6.00 -1.90
CA ALA A 207 9.10 6.04 -3.30
C ALA A 207 7.97 7.07 -3.52
N GLY A 208 6.94 7.06 -2.68
CA GLY A 208 5.87 8.03 -2.70
C GLY A 208 6.37 9.48 -2.61
N VAL A 209 7.22 9.76 -1.62
CA VAL A 209 7.81 11.10 -1.40
C VAL A 209 8.68 11.52 -2.58
N ARG A 210 9.55 10.63 -3.08
CA ARG A 210 10.45 10.90 -4.22
C ARG A 210 9.67 11.32 -5.46
N TRP A 211 8.67 10.55 -5.81
CA TRP A 211 7.91 10.78 -7.03
C TRP A 211 6.93 11.93 -6.91
N PHE A 212 6.42 12.19 -5.72
CA PHE A 212 5.66 13.41 -5.46
C PHE A 212 6.54 14.67 -5.60
N LYS A 213 7.74 14.68 -4.99
CA LYS A 213 8.72 15.77 -5.14
C LYS A 213 9.10 15.98 -6.63
N HIS A 214 9.31 14.88 -7.37
CA HIS A 214 9.59 14.94 -8.82
C HIS A 214 8.44 15.61 -9.60
N LEU A 215 7.20 15.21 -9.36
CA LEU A 215 6.02 15.82 -10.00
C LEU A 215 5.85 17.27 -9.62
N SER A 216 6.08 17.65 -8.36
CA SER A 216 6.00 19.04 -7.91
C SER A 216 6.99 19.93 -8.66
N VAL A 217 8.24 19.48 -8.83
CA VAL A 217 9.24 20.17 -9.66
C VAL A 217 8.80 20.27 -11.12
N LYS A 218 8.32 19.13 -11.70
CA LYS A 218 7.84 19.09 -13.09
C LYS A 218 6.67 20.05 -13.34
N ARG A 219 5.78 20.21 -12.34
CA ARG A 219 4.61 21.09 -12.39
C ARG A 219 4.92 22.54 -11.98
N GLY A 220 6.14 22.83 -11.51
CA GLY A 220 6.56 24.17 -11.07
C GLY A 220 5.85 24.65 -9.79
N VAL A 221 5.48 23.72 -8.89
CA VAL A 221 4.78 24.03 -7.63
C VAL A 221 5.66 23.70 -6.42
N ASP A 222 5.45 24.44 -5.31
CA ASP A 222 6.10 24.11 -4.03
C ASP A 222 5.53 22.82 -3.46
N GLY A 223 6.40 21.85 -3.18
CA GLY A 223 5.99 20.51 -2.79
C GLY A 223 5.22 20.48 -1.45
N LYS A 224 5.64 21.26 -0.43
CA LYS A 224 4.94 21.34 0.84
C LYS A 224 3.53 21.90 0.68
N THR A 225 3.43 23.02 0.02
CA THR A 225 2.16 23.71 -0.24
C THR A 225 1.19 22.80 -1.01
N GLU A 226 1.70 22.13 -2.05
CA GLU A 226 0.88 21.22 -2.86
C GLU A 226 0.45 19.98 -2.09
N TYR A 227 1.34 19.40 -1.27
CA TYR A 227 0.98 18.29 -0.37
C TYR A 227 -0.17 18.69 0.56
N GLN A 228 -0.06 19.82 1.24
CA GLN A 228 -1.07 20.30 2.19
C GLN A 228 -2.39 20.61 1.49
N ARG A 229 -2.35 21.21 0.29
CA ARG A 229 -3.54 21.47 -0.53
C ARG A 229 -4.25 20.16 -0.90
N LEU A 230 -3.52 19.18 -1.44
CA LEU A 230 -4.07 17.88 -1.82
C LEU A 230 -4.61 17.10 -0.63
N MET A 231 -3.95 17.17 0.52
CA MET A 231 -4.46 16.56 1.76
C MET A 231 -5.80 17.17 2.17
N ALA A 232 -5.92 18.49 2.18
CA ALA A 232 -7.17 19.17 2.53
C ALA A 232 -8.31 18.80 1.56
N GLU A 233 -8.01 18.66 0.27
CA GLU A 233 -8.99 18.38 -0.78
C GLU A 233 -9.38 16.91 -0.84
N ARG A 234 -8.40 15.99 -0.81
CA ARG A 234 -8.60 14.55 -1.10
C ARG A 234 -8.69 13.69 0.15
N PHE A 235 -8.18 14.18 1.29
CA PHE A 235 -8.19 13.47 2.56
C PHE A 235 -8.62 14.36 3.73
N PRO A 236 -9.83 14.94 3.69
CA PRO A 236 -10.30 15.94 4.68
C PRO A 236 -10.38 15.39 6.10
N GLY A 237 -10.11 14.11 6.25
CA GLY A 237 -9.99 13.41 7.51
C GLY A 237 -8.84 13.88 8.40
N GLY A 238 -7.80 14.53 7.86
CA GLY A 238 -6.57 14.88 8.56
C GLY A 238 -5.77 13.67 9.05
N LEU A 239 -4.60 13.92 9.57
CA LEU A 239 -3.68 12.88 10.04
C LEU A 239 -3.88 12.60 11.53
N LYS A 240 -3.58 11.38 11.96
CA LYS A 240 -3.67 10.94 13.36
C LYS A 240 -2.29 10.80 13.96
N ALA A 241 -1.97 11.59 14.98
CA ALA A 241 -0.81 11.35 15.83
C ALA A 241 -0.98 10.05 16.68
N PRO A 242 0.10 9.47 17.26
CA PRO A 242 1.48 9.94 17.14
C PRO A 242 2.10 9.59 15.79
N PHE A 243 3.17 10.33 15.42
CA PHE A 243 3.98 10.07 14.24
C PHE A 243 5.33 9.47 14.62
N ASN A 244 5.82 8.56 13.80
CA ASN A 244 7.19 8.04 13.88
C ASN A 244 8.11 8.93 13.06
N HIS A 245 8.50 10.09 13.65
CA HIS A 245 9.34 11.06 12.95
C HIS A 245 10.66 10.48 12.40
N PRO A 246 11.39 9.60 13.14
CA PRO A 246 12.60 8.99 12.59
C PRO A 246 12.36 8.20 11.31
N ALA A 247 11.36 7.30 11.28
CA ALA A 247 11.07 6.49 10.10
C ALA A 247 10.56 7.33 8.92
N ARG A 248 9.72 8.34 9.20
CA ARG A 248 9.27 9.28 8.16
C ARG A 248 10.43 10.10 7.59
N ALA A 249 11.36 10.55 8.43
CA ALA A 249 12.57 11.26 8.01
C ALA A 249 13.49 10.36 7.17
N GLU A 250 13.65 9.08 7.53
CA GLU A 250 14.38 8.09 6.73
C GLU A 250 13.76 7.89 5.35
N ALA A 251 12.42 7.92 5.26
CA ALA A 251 11.68 7.94 3.99
C ALA A 251 11.80 9.27 3.23
N GLY A 252 12.53 10.27 3.73
CA GLY A 252 12.66 11.59 3.12
C GLY A 252 11.39 12.46 3.23
N PHE A 253 10.51 12.13 4.17
CA PHE A 253 9.25 12.82 4.39
C PHE A 253 9.42 13.85 5.51
N ASP A 254 9.57 15.11 5.13
CA ASP A 254 9.88 16.21 6.03
C ASP A 254 8.74 16.47 7.04
N GLN A 255 9.09 16.64 8.32
CA GLN A 255 8.14 16.73 9.42
C GLN A 255 7.16 17.90 9.27
N ASP A 256 7.62 19.03 8.77
CA ASP A 256 6.83 20.25 8.58
C ASP A 256 5.75 20.12 7.49
N TRP A 257 5.78 19.05 6.67
CA TRP A 257 4.75 18.80 5.69
C TRP A 257 3.47 18.25 6.31
N TYR A 258 3.60 17.36 7.30
CA TYR A 258 2.48 16.56 7.81
C TYR A 258 2.07 16.91 9.26
N GLU A 259 2.97 17.45 10.08
CA GLU A 259 2.68 17.67 11.49
C GLU A 259 1.56 18.70 11.73
N GLU A 260 1.54 19.77 10.92
CA GLU A 260 0.49 20.80 10.97
C GLU A 260 -0.90 20.26 10.58
N LEU A 261 -0.97 19.10 9.91
CA LEU A 261 -2.21 18.44 9.51
C LEU A 261 -2.73 17.44 10.56
N ALA A 262 -2.02 17.29 11.67
CA ALA A 262 -2.44 16.44 12.77
C ALA A 262 -3.76 16.93 13.37
N ARG A 263 -4.73 16.02 13.51
CA ARG A 263 -5.93 16.33 14.27
C ARG A 263 -5.58 16.47 15.75
N VAL A 264 -6.00 17.56 16.36
CA VAL A 264 -6.12 17.67 17.81
C VAL A 264 -7.31 16.76 18.21
N ILE A 265 -7.02 15.63 18.88
CA ILE A 265 -8.01 14.69 19.41
C ILE A 265 -8.52 15.22 20.77
#